data_8a97df2a3f641dc92d2c12a1ba69844d
#
_entry.id   8a97df2a3f641dc92d2c12a1ba69844d
#
_cell.length_a   1.000
_cell.length_b   1.000
_cell.length_c   1.000
_cell.angle_alpha   90.00
_cell.angle_beta   90.00
_cell.angle_gamma   90.00
#
_symmetry.space_group_name_H-M   'P 1'
#
loop_
_entity.id
_entity.type
_entity.pdbx_description
1 polymer ?
#
loop_
_entity_poly.entity_id
_entity_poly.type
_entity_poly.pdbx_seq_one_letter_code
_entity_poly.pdbx_strand_id
1 'polypeptide(L)'
;MKKPFVFFLTLMFCAFVFSGALGQDLKVGTLFDHTGALQEWGPNFQNAAQLAAKHLASAGFNIEFIHEDSETAAIPAKKAAKKLMEVDKVAVIVGSGSSGVTVPVAEDVTSPNDMLMISPGSTSPFITVLPADKKKDFLFRTCPSDALQGVVLGKLAASLFKSASVMYVNNPYGQGLAEQFRRSFHKRGGTVYTMIPHEEEVADSYVTDLRNAYARIYLTKPFRSGKSDVLCVFSYPEHAKVYVKEAIEVFNGKAFLFCDGSKSEEIAKAVGAENLEGMMGTAPGVAGGEAYVNFTADFKTEFGSIPAVPFISNTYDATAVIGLAAYAAKVKGLALTSKNIRDRLRQVANPPGTFIGPGEFKLAFELLKQGKDINYEGASGSVDFDDYGDVVAPIEIWRFSLGKIVTYRMEYQISKE
;
A
#
# COMPACT_ATOMS: atom_id res chain seq x y z
N MET A 1 -42.51 80.42 16.09
CA MET A 1 -42.71 79.39 15.05
C MET A 1 -41.56 78.39 15.21
N LYS A 2 -41.83 77.25 15.81
CA LYS A 2 -40.87 76.17 16.02
C LYS A 2 -41.07 75.10 14.92
N LYS A 3 -40.02 74.79 14.13
CA LYS A 3 -40.02 73.72 13.14
C LYS A 3 -39.68 72.37 13.81
N PRO A 4 -40.37 71.27 13.51
CA PRO A 4 -40.00 69.93 14.03
C PRO A 4 -38.86 69.36 13.24
N PHE A 5 -37.90 68.78 13.95
CA PHE A 5 -36.76 68.03 13.42
C PHE A 5 -37.20 66.58 13.30
N VAL A 6 -37.28 66.08 12.07
CA VAL A 6 -37.59 64.66 11.79
C VAL A 6 -36.30 63.90 11.78
N PHE A 7 -36.15 62.94 12.73
CA PHE A 7 -35.01 62.02 12.82
C PHE A 7 -35.32 60.77 11.96
N PHE A 8 -34.62 60.68 10.85
CA PHE A 8 -34.65 59.41 10.03
C PHE A 8 -33.71 58.39 10.63
N LEU A 9 -34.28 57.33 11.26
CA LEU A 9 -33.54 56.21 11.78
C LEU A 9 -33.35 55.20 10.64
N THR A 10 -32.17 55.16 10.01
CA THR A 10 -31.83 54.17 8.96
C THR A 10 -31.44 52.89 9.66
N LEU A 11 -32.31 51.87 9.66
CA LEU A 11 -32.01 50.53 10.13
C LEU A 11 -31.11 49.85 9.09
N MET A 12 -29.81 49.73 9.38
CA MET A 12 -28.84 49.01 8.59
C MET A 12 -28.97 47.50 8.92
N PHE A 13 -29.65 46.77 8.05
CA PHE A 13 -29.78 45.32 8.14
C PHE A 13 -28.42 44.69 7.73
N CYS A 14 -27.55 44.39 8.70
CA CYS A 14 -26.38 43.55 8.46
C CYS A 14 -26.84 42.14 8.17
N ALA A 15 -26.95 41.78 6.88
CA ALA A 15 -27.02 40.40 6.47
C ALA A 15 -25.71 39.70 6.83
N PHE A 16 -25.66 39.03 7.95
CA PHE A 16 -24.63 38.06 8.22
C PHE A 16 -24.75 36.91 7.18
N VAL A 17 -23.96 37.02 6.12
CA VAL A 17 -23.69 35.83 5.28
C VAL A 17 -22.92 34.88 6.16
N PHE A 18 -23.62 33.89 6.75
CA PHE A 18 -23.00 32.74 7.28
C PHE A 18 -22.36 31.99 6.09
N SER A 19 -21.11 32.32 5.79
CA SER A 19 -20.23 31.46 5.07
C SER A 19 -20.07 30.23 5.99
N GLY A 20 -20.92 29.22 5.81
CA GLY A 20 -20.75 27.94 6.46
C GLY A 20 -19.38 27.41 6.04
N ALA A 21 -18.38 27.55 6.87
CA ALA A 21 -17.21 26.71 6.78
C ALA A 21 -17.76 25.29 6.71
N LEU A 22 -17.54 24.59 5.60
CA LEU A 22 -17.85 23.17 5.49
C LEU A 22 -17.11 22.49 6.64
N GLY A 23 -17.84 22.18 7.71
CA GLY A 23 -17.25 21.62 8.91
C GLY A 23 -16.57 20.30 8.55
N GLN A 24 -15.38 20.10 9.06
CA GLN A 24 -14.66 18.83 9.04
C GLN A 24 -15.51 17.78 9.73
N ASP A 25 -15.74 16.64 9.05
CA ASP A 25 -16.45 15.50 9.62
C ASP A 25 -15.48 14.55 10.32
N LEU A 26 -14.32 14.26 9.70
CA LEU A 26 -13.35 13.29 10.18
C LEU A 26 -11.91 13.79 9.99
N LYS A 27 -11.08 13.63 11.02
CA LYS A 27 -9.64 13.86 10.94
C LYS A 27 -8.91 12.52 10.78
N VAL A 28 -8.14 12.38 9.72
CA VAL A 28 -7.38 11.17 9.35
C VAL A 28 -5.90 11.50 9.28
N GLY A 29 -5.07 10.71 9.96
CA GLY A 29 -3.63 10.76 9.80
C GLY A 29 -3.19 9.98 8.56
N THR A 30 -2.22 10.48 7.81
CA THR A 30 -1.50 9.67 6.83
C THR A 30 -0.06 9.50 7.27
N LEU A 31 0.43 8.28 7.20
CA LEU A 31 1.81 7.93 7.50
C LEU A 31 2.40 7.29 6.24
N PHE A 32 2.83 8.13 5.30
CA PHE A 32 3.32 7.70 4.00
C PHE A 32 4.84 7.83 3.89
N ASP A 33 5.41 7.16 2.91
CA ASP A 33 6.85 7.02 2.71
C ASP A 33 7.33 8.13 1.76
N HIS A 34 7.35 9.41 2.22
CA HIS A 34 7.75 10.57 1.40
C HIS A 34 9.25 10.68 1.21
N THR A 35 10.02 10.13 2.16
CA THR A 35 11.48 10.03 2.09
C THR A 35 11.94 8.60 2.36
N GLY A 36 13.24 8.34 2.18
CA GLY A 36 13.81 7.00 2.38
C GLY A 36 13.66 6.09 1.16
N ALA A 37 13.75 4.79 1.39
CA ALA A 37 13.86 3.79 0.32
C ALA A 37 12.62 3.65 -0.58
N LEU A 38 11.46 4.12 -0.13
CA LEU A 38 10.18 4.15 -0.87
C LEU A 38 9.71 5.57 -1.23
N GLN A 39 10.61 6.56 -1.27
CA GLN A 39 10.25 7.96 -1.53
C GLN A 39 9.42 8.18 -2.81
N GLU A 40 9.50 7.30 -3.78
CA GLU A 40 8.68 7.33 -5.00
C GLU A 40 7.19 7.11 -4.71
N TRP A 41 6.85 6.38 -3.63
CA TRP A 41 5.47 6.00 -3.32
C TRP A 41 4.68 7.09 -2.61
N GLY A 42 5.29 7.80 -1.67
CA GLY A 42 4.62 8.75 -0.78
C GLY A 42 3.75 9.78 -1.50
N PRO A 43 4.26 10.55 -2.48
CA PRO A 43 3.47 11.52 -3.22
C PRO A 43 2.28 10.88 -3.97
N ASN A 44 2.44 9.68 -4.51
CA ASN A 44 1.40 8.97 -5.24
C ASN A 44 0.30 8.44 -4.31
N PHE A 45 0.66 7.99 -3.12
CA PHE A 45 -0.29 7.60 -2.08
C PHE A 45 -1.07 8.81 -1.58
N GLN A 46 -0.40 9.95 -1.37
CA GLN A 46 -1.07 11.18 -0.98
C GLN A 46 -2.10 11.61 -2.04
N ASN A 47 -1.75 11.57 -3.31
CA ASN A 47 -2.67 11.88 -4.40
C ASN A 47 -3.90 10.95 -4.41
N ALA A 48 -3.69 9.64 -4.22
CA ALA A 48 -4.79 8.67 -4.18
C ALA A 48 -5.73 8.89 -2.99
N ALA A 49 -5.17 9.17 -1.80
CA ALA A 49 -5.95 9.50 -0.62
C ALA A 49 -6.75 10.80 -0.79
N GLN A 50 -6.13 11.83 -1.39
CA GLN A 50 -6.79 13.09 -1.70
C GLN A 50 -7.94 12.92 -2.69
N LEU A 51 -7.79 12.06 -3.73
CA LEU A 51 -8.86 11.79 -4.68
C LEU A 51 -10.06 11.13 -3.99
N ALA A 52 -9.82 10.13 -3.13
CA ALA A 52 -10.89 9.49 -2.36
C ALA A 52 -11.62 10.51 -1.45
N ALA A 53 -10.87 11.35 -0.74
CA ALA A 53 -11.45 12.40 0.09
C ALA A 53 -12.25 13.42 -0.72
N LYS A 54 -11.80 13.80 -1.92
CA LYS A 54 -12.54 14.66 -2.84
C LYS A 54 -13.88 14.04 -3.28
N HIS A 55 -13.89 12.74 -3.57
CA HIS A 55 -15.11 12.03 -3.92
C HIS A 55 -16.08 11.94 -2.72
N LEU A 56 -15.58 11.68 -1.51
CA LEU A 56 -16.37 11.68 -0.28
C LEU A 56 -16.95 13.07 0.01
N ALA A 57 -16.15 14.12 -0.15
CA ALA A 57 -16.60 15.51 0.02
C ALA A 57 -17.71 15.88 -0.97
N SER A 58 -17.61 15.45 -2.22
CA SER A 58 -18.64 15.63 -3.25
C SER A 58 -19.97 14.96 -2.88
N ALA A 59 -19.91 13.91 -2.04
CA ALA A 59 -21.07 13.24 -1.48
C ALA A 59 -21.56 13.84 -0.15
N GLY A 60 -20.83 14.82 0.42
CA GLY A 60 -21.19 15.53 1.66
C GLY A 60 -20.54 14.99 2.92
N PHE A 61 -19.34 14.38 2.82
CA PHE A 61 -18.55 13.95 3.97
C PHE A 61 -17.09 14.41 3.82
N ASN A 62 -16.63 15.30 4.70
CA ASN A 62 -15.33 15.95 4.59
C ASN A 62 -14.27 15.27 5.46
N ILE A 63 -13.15 14.90 4.87
CA ILE A 63 -11.96 14.40 5.57
C ILE A 63 -10.91 15.52 5.61
N GLU A 64 -10.35 15.76 6.79
CA GLU A 64 -9.13 16.55 7.00
C GLU A 64 -7.97 15.60 7.18
N PHE A 65 -6.93 15.73 6.36
CA PHE A 65 -5.70 14.95 6.52
C PHE A 65 -4.65 15.71 7.35
N ILE A 66 -3.99 14.96 8.24
CA ILE A 66 -2.73 15.35 8.86
C ILE A 66 -1.67 14.42 8.29
N HIS A 67 -0.72 14.96 7.55
CA HIS A 67 0.32 14.20 6.86
C HIS A 67 1.59 14.11 7.70
N GLU A 68 2.11 12.89 7.84
CA GLU A 68 3.41 12.59 8.43
C GLU A 68 4.23 11.71 7.50
N ASP A 69 5.54 11.92 7.50
CA ASP A 69 6.50 11.09 6.76
C ASP A 69 6.96 9.93 7.63
N SER A 70 6.93 8.73 7.10
CA SER A 70 7.47 7.54 7.76
C SER A 70 9.00 7.44 7.64
N GLU A 71 9.59 8.19 6.70
CA GLU A 71 10.99 8.09 6.28
C GLU A 71 11.38 6.66 5.84
N THR A 72 10.39 5.81 5.51
CA THR A 72 10.54 4.35 5.27
C THR A 72 11.29 3.64 6.41
N ALA A 73 11.20 4.13 7.65
CA ALA A 73 11.96 3.64 8.81
C ALA A 73 11.11 3.57 10.07
N ALA A 74 11.32 2.50 10.87
CA ALA A 74 10.47 2.20 12.04
C ALA A 74 10.54 3.28 13.14
N ILE A 75 11.72 3.84 13.42
CA ILE A 75 11.90 4.78 14.54
C ILE A 75 11.21 6.13 14.30
N PRO A 76 11.44 6.84 13.16
CA PRO A 76 10.71 8.08 12.87
C PRO A 76 9.22 7.83 12.72
N ALA A 77 8.82 6.75 12.06
CA ALA A 77 7.41 6.41 11.87
C ALA A 77 6.65 6.19 13.19
N LYS A 78 7.25 5.54 14.19
CA LYS A 78 6.64 5.39 15.53
C LYS A 78 6.44 6.74 16.21
N LYS A 79 7.37 7.70 16.06
CA LYS A 79 7.23 9.06 16.59
C LYS A 79 6.10 9.81 15.88
N ALA A 80 6.05 9.71 14.54
CA ALA A 80 5.01 10.31 13.72
C ALA A 80 3.62 9.75 14.06
N ALA A 81 3.49 8.43 14.18
CA ALA A 81 2.22 7.80 14.59
C ALA A 81 1.76 8.24 15.99
N LYS A 82 2.67 8.35 16.96
CA LYS A 82 2.35 8.90 18.29
C LYS A 82 1.88 10.34 18.21
N LYS A 83 2.54 11.18 17.41
CA LYS A 83 2.12 12.58 17.20
C LYS A 83 0.72 12.64 16.60
N LEU A 84 0.44 11.88 15.53
CA LEU A 84 -0.90 11.80 14.92
C LEU A 84 -1.97 11.42 15.95
N MET A 85 -1.68 10.45 16.82
CA MET A 85 -2.61 9.95 17.84
C MET A 85 -2.75 10.89 19.03
N GLU A 86 -1.65 11.34 19.63
CA GLU A 86 -1.62 12.03 20.92
C GLU A 86 -1.77 13.55 20.81
N VAL A 87 -1.21 14.14 19.75
CA VAL A 87 -1.20 15.60 19.53
C VAL A 87 -2.32 16.00 18.58
N ASP A 88 -2.34 15.41 17.39
CA ASP A 88 -3.26 15.78 16.34
C ASP A 88 -4.66 15.16 16.52
N LYS A 89 -4.76 14.13 17.37
CA LYS A 89 -6.03 13.47 17.74
C LYS A 89 -6.79 12.96 16.51
N VAL A 90 -6.08 12.35 15.56
CA VAL A 90 -6.71 11.72 14.41
C VAL A 90 -7.54 10.50 14.85
N ALA A 91 -8.61 10.22 14.12
CA ALA A 91 -9.47 9.06 14.41
C ALA A 91 -8.94 7.75 13.83
N VAL A 92 -8.18 7.83 12.72
CA VAL A 92 -7.65 6.68 11.96
C VAL A 92 -6.32 7.07 11.34
N ILE A 93 -5.42 6.10 11.14
CA ILE A 93 -4.18 6.27 10.38
C ILE A 93 -4.26 5.43 9.09
N VAL A 94 -4.03 6.07 7.94
CA VAL A 94 -3.79 5.41 6.64
C VAL A 94 -2.28 5.33 6.43
N GLY A 95 -1.75 4.15 6.25
CA GLY A 95 -0.32 3.90 6.08
C GLY A 95 0.15 2.64 6.82
N SER A 96 1.43 2.31 6.76
CA SER A 96 2.41 2.79 5.81
C SER A 96 2.44 1.90 4.56
N GLY A 97 3.19 2.27 3.52
CA GLY A 97 3.48 1.40 2.38
C GLY A 97 4.43 0.26 2.76
N SER A 98 5.40 0.54 3.62
CA SER A 98 6.39 -0.44 4.08
C SER A 98 5.89 -1.30 5.23
N SER A 99 6.02 -2.64 5.11
CA SER A 99 5.79 -3.55 6.24
C SER A 99 6.84 -3.39 7.35
N GLY A 100 8.06 -2.93 7.01
CA GLY A 100 9.10 -2.55 7.96
C GLY A 100 8.70 -1.38 8.87
N VAL A 101 7.76 -0.58 8.42
CA VAL A 101 7.13 0.49 9.19
C VAL A 101 5.84 0.03 9.86
N THR A 102 4.91 -0.55 9.08
CA THR A 102 3.58 -0.91 9.59
C THR A 102 3.63 -1.89 10.75
N VAL A 103 4.46 -2.94 10.66
CA VAL A 103 4.55 -3.94 11.73
C VAL A 103 5.00 -3.30 13.06
N PRO A 104 6.16 -2.62 13.17
CA PRO A 104 6.58 -2.03 14.45
C PRO A 104 5.71 -0.85 14.91
N VAL A 105 5.06 -0.10 14.01
CA VAL A 105 4.09 0.93 14.40
C VAL A 105 2.83 0.29 14.97
N ALA A 106 2.32 -0.78 14.35
CA ALA A 106 1.15 -1.49 14.87
C ALA A 106 1.46 -2.19 16.20
N GLU A 107 2.63 -2.80 16.33
CA GLU A 107 3.02 -3.51 17.54
C GLU A 107 3.19 -2.59 18.76
N ASP A 108 3.88 -1.44 18.57
CA ASP A 108 4.31 -0.60 19.67
C ASP A 108 3.40 0.62 19.91
N VAL A 109 2.60 1.03 18.90
CA VAL A 109 1.86 2.30 18.97
C VAL A 109 0.36 2.11 18.72
N THR A 110 -0.07 1.61 17.54
CA THR A 110 -1.49 1.68 17.18
C THR A 110 -2.32 0.59 17.86
N SER A 111 -1.97 -0.68 17.74
CA SER A 111 -2.76 -1.77 18.35
C SER A 111 -2.81 -1.72 19.90
N PRO A 112 -1.72 -1.38 20.63
CA PRO A 112 -1.81 -1.20 22.08
C PRO A 112 -2.82 -0.14 22.53
N ASN A 113 -3.01 0.91 21.73
CA ASN A 113 -3.87 2.06 22.03
C ASN A 113 -5.23 2.01 21.33
N ASP A 114 -5.62 0.87 20.76
CA ASP A 114 -6.88 0.69 20.02
C ASP A 114 -7.08 1.76 18.90
N MET A 115 -5.97 2.15 18.26
CA MET A 115 -5.95 3.07 17.12
C MET A 115 -6.05 2.28 15.82
N LEU A 116 -7.11 2.53 15.05
CA LEU A 116 -7.30 1.92 13.74
C LEU A 116 -6.22 2.38 12.75
N MET A 117 -5.56 1.42 12.14
CA MET A 117 -4.56 1.62 11.10
C MET A 117 -4.89 0.75 9.88
N ILE A 118 -4.93 1.37 8.70
CA ILE A 118 -5.16 0.66 7.43
C ILE A 118 -3.97 0.90 6.50
N SER A 119 -3.22 -0.17 6.22
CA SER A 119 -2.08 -0.10 5.31
C SER A 119 -2.52 -0.38 3.86
N PRO A 120 -2.17 0.49 2.90
CA PRO A 120 -2.43 0.22 1.49
C PRO A 120 -1.40 -0.70 0.83
N GLY A 121 -0.16 -0.81 1.36
CA GLY A 121 0.96 -1.42 0.66
C GLY A 121 1.77 -2.45 1.44
N SER A 122 1.45 -2.69 2.72
CA SER A 122 2.24 -3.61 3.56
C SER A 122 1.79 -5.06 3.36
N THR A 123 2.56 -5.80 2.58
CA THR A 123 2.20 -7.14 2.11
C THR A 123 2.69 -8.27 3.02
N SER A 124 3.54 -7.99 4.01
CA SER A 124 4.14 -9.02 4.88
C SER A 124 3.13 -10.00 5.48
N PRO A 125 3.38 -11.33 5.44
CA PRO A 125 2.54 -12.31 6.11
C PRO A 125 2.50 -12.15 7.64
N PHE A 126 3.48 -11.46 8.23
CA PHE A 126 3.52 -11.22 9.68
C PHE A 126 2.40 -10.31 10.17
N ILE A 127 1.82 -9.47 9.30
CA ILE A 127 0.66 -8.62 9.61
C ILE A 127 -0.54 -9.48 10.00
N THR A 128 -0.86 -10.52 9.23
CA THR A 128 -1.99 -11.45 9.48
C THR A 128 -1.94 -12.07 10.88
N VAL A 129 -0.75 -12.28 11.42
CA VAL A 129 -0.54 -13.00 12.69
C VAL A 129 0.07 -12.13 13.77
N LEU A 130 0.02 -10.81 13.64
CA LEU A 130 0.66 -9.88 14.58
C LEU A 130 0.12 -10.06 16.01
N PRO A 131 0.97 -10.47 16.97
CA PRO A 131 0.49 -10.76 18.32
C PRO A 131 -0.16 -9.55 19.01
N ALA A 132 0.34 -8.34 18.76
CA ALA A 132 -0.18 -7.11 19.36
C ALA A 132 -1.61 -6.77 18.90
N ASP A 133 -2.00 -7.20 17.71
CA ASP A 133 -3.35 -6.98 17.18
C ASP A 133 -4.28 -8.18 17.38
N LYS A 134 -3.76 -9.31 17.84
CA LYS A 134 -4.54 -10.53 18.07
C LYS A 134 -5.73 -10.26 19.00
N LYS A 135 -6.95 -10.50 18.52
CA LYS A 135 -8.24 -10.23 19.19
C LYS A 135 -8.58 -8.74 19.37
N LYS A 136 -7.76 -7.81 18.86
CA LYS A 136 -8.02 -6.37 18.90
C LYS A 136 -8.68 -5.88 17.61
N ASP A 137 -8.19 -6.36 16.46
CA ASP A 137 -8.75 -6.08 15.15
C ASP A 137 -8.68 -4.58 14.79
N PHE A 138 -7.51 -3.96 15.02
CA PHE A 138 -7.26 -2.55 14.70
C PHE A 138 -6.25 -2.35 13.57
N LEU A 139 -5.67 -3.43 13.06
CA LEU A 139 -4.77 -3.40 11.91
C LEU A 139 -5.43 -4.07 10.70
N PHE A 140 -5.61 -3.31 9.62
CA PHE A 140 -6.19 -3.75 8.35
C PHE A 140 -5.23 -3.45 7.21
N ARG A 141 -5.45 -4.09 6.06
CA ARG A 141 -4.77 -3.71 4.81
C ARG A 141 -5.67 -3.91 3.60
N THR A 142 -5.52 -3.04 2.62
CA THR A 142 -6.23 -3.12 1.32
C THR A 142 -5.40 -3.79 0.22
N CYS A 143 -4.19 -4.27 0.54
CA CYS A 143 -3.36 -5.09 -0.34
C CYS A 143 -3.33 -6.55 0.12
N PRO A 144 -3.15 -7.53 -0.80
CA PRO A 144 -3.05 -8.94 -0.45
C PRO A 144 -1.73 -9.27 0.24
N SER A 145 -1.69 -10.41 0.92
CA SER A 145 -0.50 -10.92 1.60
C SER A 145 0.53 -11.53 0.64
N ASP A 146 1.82 -11.36 0.96
CA ASP A 146 2.95 -12.05 0.33
C ASP A 146 2.86 -13.59 0.44
N ALA A 147 2.01 -14.10 1.32
CA ALA A 147 1.67 -15.52 1.32
C ALA A 147 1.09 -15.98 -0.02
N LEU A 148 0.47 -15.08 -0.79
CA LEU A 148 -0.02 -15.33 -2.16
C LEU A 148 1.05 -14.97 -3.20
N GLN A 149 1.66 -13.80 -3.07
CA GLN A 149 2.68 -13.32 -4.02
C GLN A 149 3.88 -14.26 -4.09
N GLY A 150 4.39 -14.73 -2.97
CA GLY A 150 5.52 -15.66 -2.92
C GLY A 150 5.24 -17.00 -3.60
N VAL A 151 3.97 -17.45 -3.60
CA VAL A 151 3.56 -18.66 -4.36
C VAL A 151 3.68 -18.42 -5.86
N VAL A 152 3.16 -17.30 -6.36
CA VAL A 152 3.23 -16.94 -7.79
C VAL A 152 4.67 -16.73 -8.23
N LEU A 153 5.44 -16.00 -7.41
CA LEU A 153 6.85 -15.71 -7.68
C LEU A 153 7.69 -17.01 -7.73
N GLY A 154 7.49 -17.94 -6.79
CA GLY A 154 8.17 -19.23 -6.79
C GLY A 154 7.78 -20.11 -7.99
N LYS A 155 6.49 -20.07 -8.40
CA LYS A 155 6.00 -20.74 -9.62
C LYS A 155 6.64 -20.15 -10.88
N LEU A 156 6.70 -18.82 -10.97
CA LEU A 156 7.36 -18.13 -12.09
C LEU A 156 8.84 -18.49 -12.15
N ALA A 157 9.56 -18.39 -11.03
CA ALA A 157 10.97 -18.74 -10.96
C ALA A 157 11.23 -20.18 -11.40
N ALA A 158 10.44 -21.15 -10.94
CA ALA A 158 10.61 -22.57 -11.27
C ALA A 158 10.36 -22.88 -12.76
N SER A 159 9.58 -22.04 -13.45
CA SER A 159 9.37 -22.17 -14.89
C SER A 159 10.56 -21.67 -15.73
N LEU A 160 11.42 -20.82 -15.15
CA LEU A 160 12.51 -20.14 -15.86
C LEU A 160 13.91 -20.61 -15.39
N PHE A 161 14.06 -20.94 -14.11
CA PHE A 161 15.34 -21.16 -13.45
C PHE A 161 15.35 -22.43 -12.61
N LYS A 162 16.55 -22.96 -12.34
CA LYS A 162 16.76 -24.11 -11.44
C LYS A 162 17.32 -23.67 -10.10
N SER A 163 18.02 -22.55 -10.06
CA SER A 163 18.64 -22.03 -8.85
C SER A 163 18.52 -20.51 -8.75
N ALA A 164 18.42 -20.00 -7.53
CA ALA A 164 18.31 -18.59 -7.23
C ALA A 164 19.22 -18.19 -6.06
N SER A 165 19.74 -16.98 -6.08
CA SER A 165 20.20 -16.26 -4.89
C SER A 165 19.23 -15.13 -4.62
N VAL A 166 18.96 -14.84 -3.35
CA VAL A 166 17.99 -13.83 -2.94
C VAL A 166 18.72 -12.74 -2.17
N MET A 167 18.64 -11.49 -2.63
CA MET A 167 18.94 -10.31 -1.81
C MET A 167 17.61 -9.69 -1.37
N TYR A 168 17.48 -9.40 -0.08
CA TYR A 168 16.23 -8.89 0.48
C TYR A 168 16.48 -7.85 1.57
N VAL A 169 15.60 -6.86 1.67
CA VAL A 169 15.64 -5.88 2.75
C VAL A 169 15.35 -6.57 4.10
N ASN A 170 16.19 -6.32 5.09
CA ASN A 170 16.16 -6.99 6.40
C ASN A 170 15.05 -6.43 7.32
N ASN A 171 13.81 -6.60 6.90
CA ASN A 171 12.63 -6.19 7.65
C ASN A 171 11.48 -7.19 7.43
N PRO A 172 10.32 -7.01 8.09
CA PRO A 172 9.16 -7.91 7.95
C PRO A 172 8.70 -8.15 6.50
N TYR A 173 8.85 -7.18 5.59
CA TYR A 173 8.53 -7.36 4.17
C TYR A 173 9.49 -8.33 3.50
N GLY A 174 10.78 -7.97 3.44
CA GLY A 174 11.76 -8.76 2.71
C GLY A 174 11.92 -10.18 3.27
N GLN A 175 11.91 -10.32 4.61
CA GLN A 175 11.95 -11.63 5.27
C GLN A 175 10.74 -12.50 4.92
N GLY A 176 9.53 -11.92 4.98
CA GLY A 176 8.28 -12.61 4.70
C GLY A 176 8.20 -13.11 3.26
N LEU A 177 8.45 -12.22 2.29
CA LEU A 177 8.43 -12.57 0.87
C LEU A 177 9.52 -13.58 0.50
N ALA A 178 10.76 -13.37 0.98
CA ALA A 178 11.88 -14.26 0.68
C ALA A 178 11.63 -15.68 1.18
N GLU A 179 11.05 -15.85 2.37
CA GLU A 179 10.73 -17.16 2.91
C GLU A 179 9.57 -17.85 2.13
N GLN A 180 8.51 -17.10 1.78
CA GLN A 180 7.41 -17.65 0.97
C GLN A 180 7.88 -18.05 -0.44
N PHE A 181 8.70 -17.22 -1.07
CA PHE A 181 9.36 -17.53 -2.33
C PHE A 181 10.19 -18.81 -2.21
N ARG A 182 11.08 -18.91 -1.21
CA ARG A 182 11.94 -20.05 -1.00
C ARG A 182 11.14 -21.35 -0.90
N ARG A 183 10.07 -21.37 -0.08
CA ARG A 183 9.19 -22.54 0.09
C ARG A 183 8.54 -22.94 -1.23
N SER A 184 7.95 -21.98 -1.92
CA SER A 184 7.24 -22.20 -3.17
C SER A 184 8.18 -22.68 -4.30
N PHE A 185 9.38 -22.09 -4.40
CA PHE A 185 10.39 -22.46 -5.37
C PHE A 185 10.95 -23.87 -5.11
N HIS A 186 11.28 -24.20 -3.85
CA HIS A 186 11.72 -25.55 -3.45
C HIS A 186 10.66 -26.63 -3.72
N LYS A 187 9.41 -26.36 -3.41
CA LYS A 187 8.29 -27.28 -3.68
C LYS A 187 8.19 -27.67 -5.16
N ARG A 188 8.72 -26.82 -6.06
CA ARG A 188 8.75 -27.01 -7.52
C ARG A 188 10.10 -27.46 -8.06
N GLY A 189 10.99 -27.92 -7.18
CA GLY A 189 12.30 -28.45 -7.54
C GLY A 189 13.39 -27.40 -7.76
N GLY A 190 13.13 -26.12 -7.48
CA GLY A 190 14.14 -25.08 -7.48
C GLY A 190 15.04 -25.13 -6.23
N THR A 191 16.20 -24.51 -6.28
CA THR A 191 17.13 -24.43 -5.16
C THR A 191 17.55 -23.00 -4.91
N VAL A 192 17.32 -22.49 -3.70
CA VAL A 192 17.87 -21.21 -3.25
C VAL A 192 19.26 -21.46 -2.67
N TYR A 193 20.28 -20.85 -3.29
CA TYR A 193 21.67 -21.00 -2.88
C TYR A 193 22.02 -20.10 -1.69
N THR A 194 21.61 -18.84 -1.74
CA THR A 194 21.89 -17.87 -0.69
C THR A 194 20.67 -16.98 -0.45
N MET A 195 20.51 -16.56 0.79
CA MET A 195 19.55 -15.53 1.21
C MET A 195 20.34 -14.46 1.97
N ILE A 196 20.56 -13.31 1.35
CA ILE A 196 21.42 -12.23 1.83
C ILE A 196 20.53 -11.06 2.24
N PRO A 197 20.37 -10.80 3.55
CA PRO A 197 19.71 -9.60 4.03
C PRO A 197 20.62 -8.37 3.81
N HIS A 198 20.02 -7.24 3.52
CA HIS A 198 20.67 -5.92 3.57
C HIS A 198 19.85 -4.98 4.45
N GLU A 199 20.49 -3.95 4.97
CA GLU A 199 19.86 -2.98 5.88
C GLU A 199 18.74 -2.18 5.18
N GLU A 200 17.81 -1.63 5.99
CA GLU A 200 16.72 -0.77 5.52
C GLU A 200 17.24 0.59 5.03
N GLU A 201 18.32 1.08 5.61
CA GLU A 201 19.00 2.28 5.13
C GLU A 201 19.70 2.01 3.79
N VAL A 202 19.54 2.95 2.87
CA VAL A 202 20.15 2.82 1.53
C VAL A 202 21.65 3.03 1.63
N ALA A 203 22.42 2.00 1.28
CA ALA A 203 23.87 2.06 1.26
C ALA A 203 24.42 2.61 -0.06
N ASP A 204 25.58 3.24 -0.01
CA ASP A 204 26.31 3.70 -1.21
C ASP A 204 26.79 2.53 -2.08
N SER A 205 26.96 1.33 -1.50
CA SER A 205 27.41 0.13 -2.20
C SER A 205 26.98 -1.16 -1.50
N TYR A 206 26.63 -2.17 -2.29
CA TYR A 206 26.27 -3.54 -1.88
C TYR A 206 27.24 -4.59 -2.43
N VAL A 207 28.44 -4.19 -2.84
CA VAL A 207 29.45 -5.11 -3.43
C VAL A 207 29.78 -6.28 -2.50
N THR A 208 29.79 -6.07 -1.19
CA THR A 208 30.04 -7.14 -0.21
C THR A 208 28.88 -8.16 -0.19
N ASP A 209 27.65 -7.69 -0.18
CA ASP A 209 26.45 -8.55 -0.20
C ASP A 209 26.34 -9.29 -1.53
N LEU A 210 26.59 -8.62 -2.63
CA LEU A 210 26.62 -9.20 -3.97
C LEU A 210 27.71 -10.28 -4.10
N ARG A 211 28.89 -10.09 -3.47
CA ARG A 211 29.95 -11.11 -3.45
C ARG A 211 29.46 -12.37 -2.77
N ASN A 212 28.69 -12.24 -1.68
CA ASN A 212 28.08 -13.37 -1.00
C ASN A 212 26.94 -14.00 -1.84
N ALA A 213 26.11 -13.19 -2.48
CA ALA A 213 25.01 -13.64 -3.33
C ALA A 213 25.53 -14.39 -4.58
N TYR A 214 26.65 -13.95 -5.14
CA TYR A 214 27.30 -14.59 -6.30
C TYR A 214 28.41 -15.58 -5.91
N ALA A 215 28.59 -15.86 -4.61
CA ALA A 215 29.55 -16.86 -4.17
C ALA A 215 29.25 -18.24 -4.81
N ARG A 216 30.34 -18.92 -5.22
CA ARG A 216 30.21 -20.30 -5.69
C ARG A 216 29.93 -21.23 -4.51
N ILE A 217 28.78 -21.87 -4.50
CA ILE A 217 28.46 -22.87 -3.50
C ILE A 217 29.02 -24.21 -3.94
N TYR A 218 29.88 -24.78 -3.11
CA TYR A 218 30.38 -26.15 -3.26
C TYR A 218 29.44 -27.10 -2.53
N LEU A 219 28.48 -27.68 -3.25
CA LEU A 219 27.60 -28.71 -2.69
C LEU A 219 28.35 -30.04 -2.59
N THR A 220 28.26 -30.66 -1.43
CA THR A 220 29.03 -31.87 -1.08
C THR A 220 28.50 -33.19 -1.70
N LYS A 221 27.68 -33.19 -2.74
CA LYS A 221 27.40 -34.38 -3.61
C LYS A 221 26.18 -34.16 -4.52
N PRO A 222 26.30 -34.37 -5.85
CA PRO A 222 27.50 -34.30 -6.66
C PRO A 222 27.99 -32.87 -6.78
N PHE A 223 29.31 -32.66 -6.82
CA PHE A 223 29.97 -31.35 -6.91
C PHE A 223 29.36 -30.51 -8.04
N ARG A 224 28.51 -29.56 -7.69
CA ARG A 224 28.11 -28.45 -8.56
C ARG A 224 28.71 -27.17 -8.01
N SER A 225 29.75 -26.67 -8.69
CA SER A 225 30.22 -25.30 -8.45
C SER A 225 29.56 -24.40 -9.49
N GLY A 226 28.81 -23.39 -9.05
CA GLY A 226 28.20 -22.44 -9.99
C GLY A 226 27.58 -21.26 -9.25
N LYS A 227 27.46 -20.15 -9.97
CA LYS A 227 26.54 -19.05 -9.57
C LYS A 227 25.12 -19.57 -9.72
N SER A 228 24.18 -18.98 -8.96
CA SER A 228 22.76 -19.18 -9.21
C SER A 228 22.35 -18.68 -10.59
N ASP A 229 21.29 -19.26 -11.14
CA ASP A 229 20.76 -18.88 -12.47
C ASP A 229 20.20 -17.46 -12.45
N VAL A 230 19.65 -16.99 -11.29
CA VAL A 230 19.00 -15.70 -11.15
C VAL A 230 19.32 -15.06 -9.79
N LEU A 231 19.43 -13.75 -9.76
CA LEU A 231 19.40 -12.94 -8.54
C LEU A 231 18.00 -12.38 -8.33
N CYS A 232 17.36 -12.77 -7.21
CA CYS A 232 16.08 -12.21 -6.79
C CYS A 232 16.30 -10.89 -6.05
N VAL A 233 15.51 -9.88 -6.41
CA VAL A 233 15.59 -8.48 -5.97
C VAL A 233 14.38 -8.18 -5.10
N PHE A 234 14.39 -8.61 -3.82
CA PHE A 234 13.26 -8.42 -2.90
C PHE A 234 13.54 -7.23 -1.98
N SER A 235 13.43 -6.06 -2.56
CA SER A 235 13.89 -4.82 -1.96
C SER A 235 13.07 -3.64 -2.46
N TYR A 236 13.49 -2.42 -2.10
CA TYR A 236 12.85 -1.18 -2.51
C TYR A 236 13.62 -0.52 -3.67
N PRO A 237 13.00 0.45 -4.40
CA PRO A 237 13.60 1.01 -5.60
C PRO A 237 14.97 1.62 -5.37
N GLU A 238 15.16 2.37 -4.27
CA GLU A 238 16.44 3.05 -4.00
C GLU A 238 17.58 2.05 -3.78
N HIS A 239 17.35 0.95 -3.05
CA HIS A 239 18.33 -0.12 -2.90
C HIS A 239 18.64 -0.79 -4.25
N ALA A 240 17.56 -1.16 -4.98
CA ALA A 240 17.68 -1.91 -6.23
C ALA A 240 18.45 -1.13 -7.30
N LYS A 241 18.28 0.20 -7.38
CA LYS A 241 19.07 1.05 -8.29
C LYS A 241 20.58 0.89 -8.09
N VAL A 242 21.02 0.79 -6.84
CA VAL A 242 22.43 0.64 -6.51
C VAL A 242 22.90 -0.78 -6.79
N TYR A 243 22.32 -1.79 -6.14
CA TYR A 243 22.91 -3.11 -6.22
C TYR A 243 22.64 -3.87 -7.53
N VAL A 244 21.56 -3.57 -8.25
CA VAL A 244 21.37 -4.15 -9.61
C VAL A 244 22.41 -3.59 -10.57
N LYS A 245 22.73 -2.29 -10.47
CA LYS A 245 23.84 -1.66 -11.23
C LYS A 245 25.17 -2.34 -10.92
N GLU A 246 25.51 -2.46 -9.65
CA GLU A 246 26.75 -3.14 -9.23
C GLU A 246 26.78 -4.62 -9.63
N ALA A 247 25.62 -5.32 -9.56
CA ALA A 247 25.51 -6.71 -10.02
C ALA A 247 25.84 -6.85 -11.51
N ILE A 248 25.43 -5.91 -12.34
CA ILE A 248 25.72 -5.87 -13.77
C ILE A 248 27.18 -5.54 -14.02
N GLU A 249 27.66 -4.40 -13.46
CA GLU A 249 28.97 -3.81 -13.77
C GLU A 249 30.13 -4.60 -13.15
N VAL A 250 29.98 -5.05 -11.89
CA VAL A 250 31.06 -5.70 -11.13
C VAL A 250 31.01 -7.23 -11.23
N PHE A 251 29.81 -7.81 -11.23
CA PHE A 251 29.65 -9.27 -11.18
C PHE A 251 29.13 -9.89 -12.50
N ASN A 252 28.95 -9.07 -13.54
CA ASN A 252 28.38 -9.50 -14.82
C ASN A 252 27.06 -10.26 -14.65
N GLY A 253 26.18 -9.72 -13.78
CA GLY A 253 24.83 -10.21 -13.54
C GLY A 253 23.98 -10.11 -14.81
N LYS A 254 23.25 -11.19 -15.17
CA LYS A 254 22.51 -11.29 -16.43
C LYS A 254 21.04 -11.61 -16.26
N ALA A 255 20.63 -12.09 -15.10
CA ALA A 255 19.26 -12.50 -14.84
C ALA A 255 18.82 -11.98 -13.45
N PHE A 256 17.70 -11.28 -13.45
CA PHE A 256 17.09 -10.72 -12.26
C PHE A 256 15.62 -11.13 -12.20
N LEU A 257 15.12 -11.33 -10.99
CA LEU A 257 13.71 -11.56 -10.71
C LEU A 257 13.26 -10.57 -9.65
N PHE A 258 12.27 -9.77 -9.98
CA PHE A 258 11.80 -8.64 -9.19
C PHE A 258 10.51 -8.95 -8.42
N CYS A 259 10.11 -8.04 -7.55
CA CYS A 259 8.88 -8.10 -6.76
C CYS A 259 8.15 -6.75 -6.78
N ASP A 260 7.08 -6.62 -6.02
CA ASP A 260 6.31 -5.38 -5.87
C ASP A 260 7.14 -4.21 -5.34
N GLY A 261 7.95 -4.45 -4.30
CA GLY A 261 8.83 -3.42 -3.73
C GLY A 261 9.87 -2.89 -4.71
N SER A 262 10.25 -3.68 -5.70
CA SER A 262 11.18 -3.27 -6.77
C SER A 262 10.48 -3.02 -8.12
N LYS A 263 9.15 -2.83 -8.13
CA LYS A 263 8.39 -2.46 -9.32
C LYS A 263 8.49 -0.95 -9.59
N SER A 264 9.60 -0.54 -10.20
CA SER A 264 9.89 0.87 -10.53
C SER A 264 10.64 1.00 -11.85
N GLU A 265 10.19 1.91 -12.72
CA GLU A 265 10.87 2.27 -13.96
C GLU A 265 12.19 3.00 -13.69
N GLU A 266 12.36 3.60 -12.50
CA GLU A 266 13.60 4.29 -12.11
C GLU A 266 14.79 3.33 -12.04
N ILE A 267 14.56 2.04 -11.75
CA ILE A 267 15.62 1.03 -11.79
C ILE A 267 16.14 0.87 -13.23
N ALA A 268 15.24 0.77 -14.22
CA ALA A 268 15.65 0.66 -15.63
C ALA A 268 16.39 1.92 -16.12
N LYS A 269 16.00 3.10 -15.65
CA LYS A 269 16.72 4.35 -15.94
C LYS A 269 18.12 4.36 -15.33
N ALA A 270 18.28 3.84 -14.12
CA ALA A 270 19.57 3.83 -13.41
C ALA A 270 20.58 2.83 -14.00
N VAL A 271 20.10 1.68 -14.53
CA VAL A 271 20.98 0.59 -14.98
C VAL A 271 21.06 0.42 -16.49
N GLY A 272 20.27 1.17 -17.25
CA GLY A 272 20.08 1.01 -18.71
C GLY A 272 18.95 0.03 -19.01
N ALA A 273 17.98 0.49 -19.81
CA ALA A 273 16.77 -0.26 -20.15
C ALA A 273 17.08 -1.61 -20.81
N GLU A 274 18.12 -1.66 -21.64
CA GLU A 274 18.58 -2.85 -22.34
C GLU A 274 19.05 -3.97 -21.42
N ASN A 275 19.53 -3.62 -20.23
CA ASN A 275 20.02 -4.59 -19.24
C ASN A 275 18.88 -5.30 -18.50
N LEU A 276 17.66 -4.73 -18.53
CA LEU A 276 16.48 -5.28 -17.87
C LEU A 276 15.41 -5.77 -18.85
N GLU A 277 15.65 -5.66 -20.18
CA GLU A 277 14.65 -6.08 -21.17
C GLU A 277 14.20 -7.52 -20.96
N GLY A 278 12.88 -7.72 -20.84
CA GLY A 278 12.27 -9.02 -20.59
C GLY A 278 12.37 -9.56 -19.16
N MET A 279 13.11 -8.90 -18.24
CA MET A 279 13.15 -9.30 -16.84
C MET A 279 11.77 -9.14 -16.20
N MET A 280 11.41 -10.10 -15.38
CA MET A 280 10.07 -10.22 -14.82
C MET A 280 10.05 -9.96 -13.31
N GLY A 281 8.87 -9.66 -12.81
CA GLY A 281 8.57 -9.58 -11.39
C GLY A 281 7.10 -9.88 -11.11
N THR A 282 6.76 -9.91 -9.84
CA THR A 282 5.37 -10.02 -9.40
C THR A 282 4.99 -8.82 -8.52
N ALA A 283 3.71 -8.51 -8.46
CA ALA A 283 3.16 -7.52 -7.55
C ALA A 283 1.69 -7.86 -7.26
N PRO A 284 1.10 -7.39 -6.17
CA PRO A 284 -0.34 -7.30 -6.06
C PRO A 284 -0.93 -6.64 -7.31
N GLY A 285 -1.89 -7.32 -7.92
CA GLY A 285 -2.56 -6.83 -9.12
C GLY A 285 -3.90 -6.20 -8.79
N VAL A 286 -4.44 -5.48 -9.75
CA VAL A 286 -5.80 -4.96 -9.67
C VAL A 286 -6.77 -5.90 -10.37
N ALA A 287 -7.97 -6.04 -9.83
CA ALA A 287 -8.98 -6.93 -10.43
C ALA A 287 -9.45 -6.45 -11.82
N GLY A 288 -9.18 -5.19 -12.16
CA GLY A 288 -9.68 -4.58 -13.38
C GLY A 288 -11.16 -4.22 -13.30
N GLY A 289 -11.84 -4.15 -14.46
CA GLY A 289 -13.25 -3.81 -14.52
C GLY A 289 -13.54 -2.31 -14.45
N GLU A 290 -14.84 -1.98 -14.35
CA GLU A 290 -15.34 -0.60 -14.43
C GLU A 290 -14.81 0.27 -13.27
N ALA A 291 -14.73 -0.28 -12.06
CA ALA A 291 -14.23 0.44 -10.89
C ALA A 291 -12.79 0.95 -11.09
N TYR A 292 -11.91 0.10 -11.62
CA TYR A 292 -10.53 0.51 -11.92
C TYR A 292 -10.44 1.50 -13.07
N VAL A 293 -11.27 1.33 -14.11
CA VAL A 293 -11.32 2.25 -15.25
C VAL A 293 -11.75 3.65 -14.80
N ASN A 294 -12.82 3.75 -14.01
CA ASN A 294 -13.33 5.01 -13.46
C ASN A 294 -12.29 5.68 -12.57
N PHE A 295 -11.72 4.95 -11.60
CA PHE A 295 -10.64 5.44 -10.75
C PHE A 295 -9.46 6.00 -11.58
N THR A 296 -9.02 5.24 -12.59
CA THR A 296 -7.87 5.62 -13.44
C THR A 296 -8.17 6.89 -14.24
N ALA A 297 -9.39 7.04 -14.74
CA ALA A 297 -9.82 8.23 -15.47
C ALA A 297 -9.84 9.47 -14.56
N ASP A 298 -10.40 9.33 -13.35
CA ASP A 298 -10.47 10.40 -12.36
C ASP A 298 -9.09 10.80 -11.86
N PHE A 299 -8.22 9.81 -11.58
CA PHE A 299 -6.84 10.05 -11.16
C PHE A 299 -6.04 10.80 -12.24
N LYS A 300 -6.17 10.39 -13.50
CA LYS A 300 -5.53 11.09 -14.65
C LYS A 300 -6.07 12.51 -14.83
N THR A 301 -7.36 12.70 -14.64
CA THR A 301 -7.99 14.02 -14.72
C THR A 301 -7.46 14.97 -13.67
N GLU A 302 -7.24 14.49 -12.45
CA GLU A 302 -6.79 15.30 -11.32
C GLU A 302 -5.28 15.53 -11.31
N PHE A 303 -4.48 14.49 -11.64
CA PHE A 303 -3.02 14.50 -11.46
C PHE A 303 -2.23 14.28 -12.76
N GLY A 304 -2.89 14.25 -13.92
CA GLY A 304 -2.28 14.15 -15.25
C GLY A 304 -1.92 12.73 -15.69
N SER A 305 -1.37 11.89 -14.83
CA SER A 305 -0.98 10.52 -15.17
C SER A 305 -1.04 9.61 -13.97
N ILE A 306 -1.17 8.31 -14.20
CA ILE A 306 -0.99 7.29 -13.18
C ILE A 306 0.36 6.59 -13.41
N PRO A 307 1.31 6.68 -12.49
CA PRO A 307 2.61 6.04 -12.66
C PRO A 307 2.52 4.51 -12.44
N ALA A 308 3.54 3.79 -12.89
CA ALA A 308 3.65 2.34 -12.71
C ALA A 308 4.10 1.95 -11.28
N VAL A 309 3.71 2.73 -10.28
CA VAL A 309 3.94 2.47 -8.86
C VAL A 309 2.82 1.58 -8.33
N PRO A 310 3.11 0.53 -7.55
CA PRO A 310 2.07 -0.33 -6.98
C PRO A 310 1.26 0.40 -5.90
N PHE A 311 0.09 -0.15 -5.55
CA PHE A 311 -0.75 0.25 -4.41
C PHE A 311 -1.43 1.63 -4.49
N ILE A 312 -1.39 2.34 -5.60
CA ILE A 312 -2.10 3.63 -5.75
C ILE A 312 -3.61 3.43 -5.59
N SER A 313 -4.20 2.44 -6.26
CA SER A 313 -5.61 2.08 -6.12
C SER A 313 -5.96 1.60 -4.71
N ASN A 314 -5.08 0.81 -4.09
CA ASN A 314 -5.26 0.33 -2.72
C ASN A 314 -5.27 1.49 -1.70
N THR A 315 -4.51 2.55 -1.94
CA THR A 315 -4.49 3.76 -1.09
C THR A 315 -5.81 4.55 -1.21
N TYR A 316 -6.34 4.67 -2.42
CA TYR A 316 -7.67 5.20 -2.63
C TYR A 316 -8.72 4.40 -1.84
N ASP A 317 -8.69 3.07 -1.95
CA ASP A 317 -9.63 2.18 -1.30
C ASP A 317 -9.54 2.23 0.24
N ALA A 318 -8.33 2.31 0.80
CA ALA A 318 -8.13 2.47 2.23
C ALA A 318 -8.82 3.74 2.76
N THR A 319 -8.71 4.84 2.03
CA THR A 319 -9.37 6.11 2.38
C THR A 319 -10.88 6.04 2.17
N ALA A 320 -11.33 5.45 1.08
CA ALA A 320 -12.73 5.30 0.73
C ALA A 320 -13.49 4.48 1.78
N VAL A 321 -12.96 3.32 2.16
CA VAL A 321 -13.62 2.44 3.14
C VAL A 321 -13.67 3.06 4.53
N ILE A 322 -12.66 3.85 4.92
CA ILE A 322 -12.68 4.64 6.16
C ILE A 322 -13.82 5.67 6.12
N GLY A 323 -13.96 6.42 5.03
CA GLY A 323 -15.04 7.39 4.86
C GLY A 323 -16.42 6.78 4.90
N LEU A 324 -16.61 5.65 4.22
CA LEU A 324 -17.88 4.88 4.25
C LEU A 324 -18.20 4.36 5.65
N ALA A 325 -17.23 3.78 6.35
CA ALA A 325 -17.40 3.27 7.72
C ALA A 325 -17.69 4.39 8.72
N ALA A 326 -16.99 5.52 8.61
CA ALA A 326 -17.24 6.70 9.42
C ALA A 326 -18.63 7.27 9.16
N TYR A 327 -19.06 7.33 7.90
CA TYR A 327 -20.43 7.77 7.58
C TYR A 327 -21.49 6.82 8.13
N ALA A 328 -21.28 5.50 8.04
CA ALA A 328 -22.17 4.51 8.64
C ALA A 328 -22.26 4.67 10.17
N ALA A 329 -21.17 4.99 10.85
CA ALA A 329 -21.17 5.33 12.27
C ALA A 329 -21.94 6.64 12.56
N LYS A 330 -21.71 7.69 11.73
CA LYS A 330 -22.40 8.99 11.84
C LYS A 330 -23.92 8.87 11.70
N VAL A 331 -24.40 8.10 10.75
CA VAL A 331 -25.86 7.84 10.53
C VAL A 331 -26.49 7.20 11.76
N LYS A 332 -25.75 6.38 12.50
CA LYS A 332 -26.20 5.75 13.75
C LYS A 332 -26.04 6.66 14.98
N GLY A 333 -25.61 7.91 14.82
CA GLY A 333 -25.40 8.83 15.92
C GLY A 333 -24.18 8.49 16.79
N LEU A 334 -23.24 7.67 16.30
CA LEU A 334 -22.04 7.28 17.03
C LEU A 334 -20.94 8.34 16.86
N ALA A 335 -20.13 8.52 17.89
CA ALA A 335 -18.91 9.33 17.78
C ALA A 335 -17.91 8.68 16.80
N LEU A 336 -17.21 9.48 16.00
CA LEU A 336 -16.26 9.02 14.99
C LEU A 336 -14.90 8.67 15.62
N THR A 337 -14.88 7.63 16.44
CA THR A 337 -13.68 7.08 17.09
C THR A 337 -13.12 5.92 16.28
N SER A 338 -11.82 5.60 16.47
CA SER A 338 -11.18 4.41 15.89
C SER A 338 -12.06 3.15 16.03
N LYS A 339 -12.55 2.90 17.24
CA LYS A 339 -13.39 1.71 17.52
C LYS A 339 -14.70 1.71 16.71
N ASN A 340 -15.44 2.82 16.72
CA ASN A 340 -16.73 2.89 16.04
C ASN A 340 -16.58 2.81 14.51
N ILE A 341 -15.48 3.32 13.95
CA ILE A 341 -15.15 3.21 12.53
C ILE A 341 -14.74 1.76 12.21
N ARG A 342 -13.83 1.19 12.99
CA ARG A 342 -13.38 -0.19 12.86
C ARG A 342 -14.57 -1.17 12.83
N ASP A 343 -15.51 -1.03 13.76
CA ASP A 343 -16.71 -1.89 13.88
C ASP A 343 -17.64 -1.78 12.67
N ARG A 344 -17.42 -0.84 11.75
CA ARG A 344 -18.19 -0.63 10.52
C ARG A 344 -17.45 -1.01 9.25
N LEU A 345 -16.14 -1.26 9.30
CA LEU A 345 -15.35 -1.55 8.10
C LEU A 345 -15.97 -2.72 7.32
N ARG A 346 -16.11 -3.88 7.93
CA ARG A 346 -16.69 -5.06 7.27
C ARG A 346 -18.16 -4.88 6.89
N GLN A 347 -18.91 -4.05 7.62
CA GLN A 347 -20.30 -3.74 7.28
C GLN A 347 -20.43 -3.01 5.94
N VAL A 348 -19.48 -2.14 5.60
CA VAL A 348 -19.52 -1.33 4.38
C VAL A 348 -18.70 -1.92 3.24
N ALA A 349 -17.73 -2.76 3.56
CA ALA A 349 -16.80 -3.34 2.60
C ALA A 349 -17.24 -4.73 2.11
N ASN A 350 -17.77 -5.58 3.01
CA ASN A 350 -18.05 -6.97 2.71
C ASN A 350 -19.50 -7.20 2.27
N PRO A 351 -19.79 -8.26 1.48
CA PRO A 351 -21.15 -8.69 1.21
C PRO A 351 -21.88 -9.15 2.52
N PRO A 352 -23.24 -9.13 2.56
CA PRO A 352 -24.12 -8.74 1.45
C PRO A 352 -24.33 -7.23 1.38
N GLY A 353 -24.72 -6.72 0.20
CA GLY A 353 -25.08 -5.31 0.05
C GLY A 353 -25.16 -4.87 -1.41
N THR A 354 -25.56 -3.63 -1.61
CA THR A 354 -25.49 -3.01 -2.94
C THR A 354 -24.06 -2.68 -3.28
N PHE A 355 -23.58 -3.07 -4.46
CA PHE A 355 -22.24 -2.73 -4.93
C PHE A 355 -22.08 -1.21 -5.05
N ILE A 356 -20.98 -0.71 -4.50
CA ILE A 356 -20.57 0.70 -4.54
C ILE A 356 -19.16 0.75 -5.08
N GLY A 357 -18.96 1.41 -6.20
CA GLY A 357 -17.66 1.64 -6.81
C GLY A 357 -17.00 2.96 -6.37
N PRO A 358 -15.75 3.20 -6.82
CA PRO A 358 -15.08 4.48 -6.66
C PRO A 358 -15.92 5.64 -7.19
N GLY A 359 -16.08 6.71 -6.36
CA GLY A 359 -16.87 7.89 -6.70
C GLY A 359 -18.39 7.77 -6.47
N GLU A 360 -18.96 6.58 -6.23
CA GLU A 360 -20.40 6.37 -6.04
C GLU A 360 -20.88 6.63 -4.60
N PHE A 361 -20.14 7.44 -3.83
CA PHE A 361 -20.38 7.63 -2.40
C PHE A 361 -21.69 8.34 -2.08
N LYS A 362 -22.25 9.12 -3.01
CA LYS A 362 -23.58 9.70 -2.84
C LYS A 362 -24.67 8.61 -2.73
N LEU A 363 -24.62 7.61 -3.61
CA LEU A 363 -25.50 6.46 -3.56
C LEU A 363 -25.30 5.66 -2.26
N ALA A 364 -24.04 5.41 -1.90
CA ALA A 364 -23.70 4.72 -0.65
C ALA A 364 -24.32 5.41 0.58
N PHE A 365 -24.20 6.72 0.67
CA PHE A 365 -24.72 7.51 1.78
C PHE A 365 -26.26 7.51 1.82
N GLU A 366 -26.92 7.54 0.68
CA GLU A 366 -28.38 7.43 0.60
C GLU A 366 -28.85 6.06 1.09
N LEU A 367 -28.19 4.97 0.69
CA LEU A 367 -28.51 3.62 1.15
C LEU A 367 -28.27 3.45 2.65
N LEU A 368 -27.13 3.92 3.16
CA LEU A 368 -26.81 3.86 4.59
C LEU A 368 -27.82 4.65 5.45
N LYS A 369 -28.29 5.82 5.00
CA LYS A 369 -29.37 6.58 5.67
C LYS A 369 -30.68 5.79 5.73
N GLN A 370 -30.97 4.96 4.73
CA GLN A 370 -32.14 4.09 4.68
C GLN A 370 -31.97 2.80 5.49
N GLY A 371 -30.80 2.59 6.14
CA GLY A 371 -30.48 1.37 6.86
C GLY A 371 -30.25 0.16 5.96
N LYS A 372 -29.92 0.37 4.68
CA LYS A 372 -29.58 -0.68 3.72
C LYS A 372 -28.07 -0.97 3.75
N ASP A 373 -27.73 -2.23 3.50
CA ASP A 373 -26.34 -2.67 3.41
C ASP A 373 -25.73 -2.31 2.05
N ILE A 374 -24.44 -2.00 2.08
CA ILE A 374 -23.60 -1.76 0.92
C ILE A 374 -22.42 -2.73 0.92
N ASN A 375 -21.86 -2.97 -0.27
CA ASN A 375 -20.63 -3.73 -0.48
C ASN A 375 -19.70 -2.90 -1.35
N TYR A 376 -18.56 -2.44 -0.80
CA TYR A 376 -17.64 -1.59 -1.52
C TYR A 376 -16.69 -2.42 -2.39
N GLU A 377 -16.87 -2.31 -3.72
CA GLU A 377 -15.98 -2.87 -4.72
C GLU A 377 -14.99 -1.78 -5.17
N GLY A 378 -13.78 -1.86 -4.65
CA GLY A 378 -12.79 -0.80 -4.77
C GLY A 378 -12.10 -0.68 -6.12
N ALA A 379 -11.26 0.34 -6.24
CA ALA A 379 -10.39 0.57 -7.39
C ALA A 379 -9.34 -0.55 -7.56
N SER A 380 -8.90 -1.18 -6.47
CA SER A 380 -7.98 -2.32 -6.50
C SER A 380 -8.69 -3.67 -6.71
N GLY A 381 -9.99 -3.71 -6.52
CA GLY A 381 -10.85 -4.89 -6.54
C GLY A 381 -11.70 -4.99 -5.29
N SER A 382 -12.13 -6.20 -4.95
CA SER A 382 -12.88 -6.44 -3.71
C SER A 382 -12.05 -6.05 -2.47
N VAL A 383 -12.68 -5.32 -1.57
CA VAL A 383 -12.10 -4.91 -0.28
C VAL A 383 -12.73 -5.73 0.87
N ASP A 384 -13.08 -6.98 0.58
CA ASP A 384 -13.68 -7.91 1.56
C ASP A 384 -12.63 -8.27 2.63
N PHE A 385 -12.72 -7.64 3.78
CA PHE A 385 -11.83 -7.95 4.90
C PHE A 385 -12.19 -9.28 5.55
N ASP A 386 -11.22 -10.18 5.63
CA ASP A 386 -11.34 -11.42 6.41
C ASP A 386 -11.27 -11.15 7.93
N ASP A 387 -11.27 -12.23 8.74
CA ASP A 387 -11.21 -12.15 10.21
C ASP A 387 -9.90 -11.54 10.73
N TYR A 388 -8.89 -11.40 9.87
CA TYR A 388 -7.57 -10.83 10.19
C TYR A 388 -7.37 -9.41 9.64
N GLY A 389 -8.40 -8.84 8.99
CA GLY A 389 -8.26 -7.53 8.31
C GLY A 389 -7.50 -7.59 6.99
N ASP A 390 -7.31 -8.78 6.42
CA ASP A 390 -6.67 -9.00 5.14
C ASP A 390 -7.70 -9.00 4.00
N VAL A 391 -7.25 -8.68 2.78
CA VAL A 391 -8.02 -8.85 1.55
C VAL A 391 -7.34 -9.86 0.62
N VAL A 392 -8.10 -10.40 -0.32
CA VAL A 392 -7.60 -11.27 -1.39
C VAL A 392 -7.68 -10.52 -2.71
N ALA A 393 -6.57 -10.49 -3.44
CA ALA A 393 -6.51 -9.89 -4.76
C ALA A 393 -5.67 -10.78 -5.72
N PRO A 394 -5.81 -10.62 -7.03
CA PRO A 394 -4.95 -11.29 -8.00
C PRO A 394 -3.50 -10.83 -7.83
N ILE A 395 -2.56 -11.65 -8.34
CA ILE A 395 -1.16 -11.27 -8.43
C ILE A 395 -0.80 -11.03 -9.89
N GLU A 396 -0.25 -9.86 -10.14
CA GLU A 396 0.29 -9.49 -11.44
C GLU A 396 1.67 -10.11 -11.63
N ILE A 397 1.92 -10.68 -12.81
CA ILE A 397 3.26 -10.91 -13.33
C ILE A 397 3.52 -9.79 -14.33
N TRP A 398 4.54 -9.00 -14.08
CA TRP A 398 4.94 -7.89 -14.91
C TRP A 398 6.34 -8.09 -15.51
N ARG A 399 6.70 -7.30 -16.50
CA ARG A 399 8.05 -7.34 -17.10
C ARG A 399 8.50 -5.95 -17.52
N PHE A 400 9.82 -5.77 -17.61
CA PHE A 400 10.40 -4.64 -18.33
C PHE A 400 10.29 -4.84 -19.83
N SER A 401 9.90 -3.79 -20.54
CA SER A 401 9.87 -3.72 -22.00
C SER A 401 10.15 -2.30 -22.46
N LEU A 402 11.25 -2.11 -23.20
CA LEU A 402 11.73 -0.80 -23.64
C LEU A 402 11.86 0.22 -22.49
N GLY A 403 12.34 -0.23 -21.34
CA GLY A 403 12.50 0.59 -20.13
C GLY A 403 11.20 0.91 -19.38
N LYS A 404 10.06 0.37 -19.83
CA LYS A 404 8.76 0.49 -19.19
C LYS A 404 8.36 -0.79 -18.50
N ILE A 405 7.50 -0.66 -17.49
CA ILE A 405 6.87 -1.80 -16.84
C ILE A 405 5.53 -2.07 -17.53
N VAL A 406 5.37 -3.31 -18.00
CA VAL A 406 4.13 -3.76 -18.64
C VAL A 406 3.62 -5.03 -17.96
N THR A 407 2.30 -5.13 -17.79
CA THR A 407 1.66 -6.36 -17.32
C THR A 407 1.91 -7.48 -18.33
N TYR A 408 2.43 -8.60 -17.86
CA TYR A 408 2.59 -9.81 -18.69
C TYR A 408 1.35 -10.70 -18.60
N ARG A 409 0.87 -10.98 -17.36
CA ARG A 409 -0.38 -11.68 -17.09
C ARG A 409 -0.84 -11.51 -15.65
N MET A 410 -2.11 -11.87 -15.39
CA MET A 410 -2.69 -11.88 -14.06
C MET A 410 -2.94 -13.32 -13.59
N GLU A 411 -2.66 -13.59 -12.31
CA GLU A 411 -2.98 -14.86 -11.63
C GLU A 411 -4.11 -14.59 -10.63
N TYR A 412 -5.28 -15.23 -10.83
CA TYR A 412 -6.49 -14.93 -10.05
C TYR A 412 -6.78 -15.96 -8.96
N GLN A 413 -6.57 -17.23 -9.19
CA GLN A 413 -6.89 -18.30 -8.24
C GLN A 413 -5.62 -18.82 -7.58
N ILE A 414 -5.24 -18.20 -6.47
CA ILE A 414 -4.01 -18.53 -5.76
C ILE A 414 -4.39 -19.09 -4.40
N SER A 415 -3.99 -20.34 -4.11
CA SER A 415 -4.09 -20.92 -2.78
C SER A 415 -2.78 -20.72 -2.01
N LYS A 416 -2.90 -20.37 -0.73
CA LYS A 416 -1.75 -20.34 0.20
C LYS A 416 -1.11 -21.74 0.28
N GLU A 417 0.23 -21.81 0.30
CA GLU A 417 1.00 -23.07 0.36
C GLU A 417 1.66 -23.31 1.70
#